data_108cc9ff87cd45ee54d03f49248ac603
#
_entry.id   108cc9ff87cd45ee54d03f49248ac603
#
_cell.length_a   1.000
_cell.length_b   1.000
_cell.length_c   1.000
_cell.angle_alpha   90.00
_cell.angle_beta   90.00
_cell.angle_gamma   90.00
#
_symmetry.space_group_name_H-M   'P 1'
#
loop_
_entity.id
_entity.type
_entity.pdbx_description
1 polymer ?
#
loop_
_entity_poly.entity_id
_entity_poly.type
_entity_poly.pdbx_seq_one_letter_code
_entity_poly.pdbx_strand_id
1 'polypeptide(L)'
;AELVPEDVEWRPAPLPRPRIDGPQIATVVGPAGEEIHCDEWGRVKVQFPWDREGRHDEFSTCWIRVAQNWAGADWGHMAIPRIGQEVIVDYLDGDCDQPIVTGRTYRATNRPPYALPDHKILSTIKSKEYKGSRANELRIDDTTAQISAALMSDHGASALHLGYLTHPRPEGGKPRGEGFELRTDEHGAVRAAKGLLLSTEEQLRAGTGHLDRGVVVQVLEAALKLARELGDYAGEHQGVGHDAAPQQTLQEAVRDLGHG
;
A
#
# COMPACT_ATOMS: atom_id res chain seq x y z
N ALA A 1 0.39 17.86 65.01
CA ALA A 1 1.64 18.58 64.71
C ALA A 1 2.77 17.59 64.88
N GLU A 2 3.64 17.52 63.88
CA GLU A 2 4.88 16.74 63.90
C GLU A 2 5.99 17.68 64.34
N LEU A 3 6.69 17.34 65.41
CA LEU A 3 7.77 18.13 65.98
C LEU A 3 9.08 17.45 65.57
N VAL A 4 9.98 18.23 64.99
CA VAL A 4 11.33 17.80 64.63
C VAL A 4 12.35 18.61 65.42
N PRO A 5 13.55 18.06 65.75
CA PRO A 5 14.65 18.80 66.38
C PRO A 5 15.03 20.02 65.56
N GLU A 6 15.54 21.07 66.24
CA GLU A 6 15.87 22.34 65.60
C GLU A 6 16.99 22.25 64.57
N ASP A 7 17.82 21.22 64.70
CA ASP A 7 18.94 20.92 63.80
C ASP A 7 18.57 20.02 62.59
N VAL A 8 17.28 19.61 62.50
CA VAL A 8 16.78 18.76 61.40
C VAL A 8 15.84 19.54 60.51
N GLU A 9 16.18 19.66 59.21
CA GLU A 9 15.28 20.22 58.24
C GLU A 9 14.08 19.27 58.03
N TRP A 10 12.87 19.72 58.43
CA TRP A 10 11.65 18.95 58.23
C TRP A 10 11.30 18.91 56.73
N ARG A 11 11.12 17.71 56.21
CA ARG A 11 10.61 17.49 54.84
C ARG A 11 9.39 16.58 54.94
N PRO A 12 8.26 17.00 54.33
CA PRO A 12 7.11 16.12 54.26
C PRO A 12 7.45 14.83 53.50
N ALA A 13 6.80 13.73 53.86
CA ALA A 13 6.90 12.50 53.11
C ALA A 13 6.49 12.76 51.62
N PRO A 14 7.26 12.26 50.65
CA PRO A 14 6.89 12.41 49.25
C PRO A 14 5.50 11.84 49.00
N LEU A 15 4.63 12.60 48.39
CA LEU A 15 3.33 12.10 47.94
C LEU A 15 3.57 11.08 46.82
N PRO A 16 2.77 10.00 46.75
CA PRO A 16 2.82 9.09 45.60
C PRO A 16 2.50 9.88 44.32
N ARG A 17 3.25 9.61 43.24
CA ARG A 17 2.96 10.22 41.94
C ARG A 17 1.55 9.83 41.51
N PRO A 18 0.78 10.77 40.94
CA PRO A 18 -0.47 10.44 40.26
C PRO A 18 -0.24 9.36 39.17
N ARG A 19 -1.12 8.39 39.12
CA ARG A 19 -1.06 7.32 38.12
C ARG A 19 -2.36 7.28 37.34
N ILE A 20 -2.23 6.93 36.07
CA ILE A 20 -3.35 6.69 35.13
C ILE A 20 -3.43 5.18 34.93
N ASP A 21 -4.54 4.57 35.32
CA ASP A 21 -4.70 3.11 35.39
C ASP A 21 -5.07 2.46 34.04
N GLY A 22 -5.16 3.21 32.94
CA GLY A 22 -5.51 2.63 31.63
C GLY A 22 -5.49 3.63 30.50
N PRO A 23 -5.68 3.14 29.26
CA PRO A 23 -5.71 3.99 28.08
C PRO A 23 -6.92 4.94 28.08
N GLN A 24 -6.76 6.05 27.41
CA GLN A 24 -7.81 7.06 27.23
C GLN A 24 -8.02 7.34 25.74
N ILE A 25 -9.24 7.73 25.41
CA ILE A 25 -9.58 8.21 24.06
C ILE A 25 -9.29 9.71 23.97
N ALA A 26 -8.68 10.13 22.86
CA ALA A 26 -8.46 11.53 22.56
C ALA A 26 -8.68 11.82 21.08
N THR A 27 -8.86 13.09 20.73
CA THR A 27 -8.97 13.54 19.33
C THR A 27 -7.71 14.30 18.93
N VAL A 28 -7.14 13.97 17.78
CA VAL A 28 -5.98 14.68 17.24
C VAL A 28 -6.36 16.11 16.87
N VAL A 29 -5.52 17.07 17.25
CA VAL A 29 -5.75 18.50 17.05
C VAL A 29 -4.54 19.18 16.44
N GLY A 30 -4.75 20.42 16.00
CA GLY A 30 -3.69 21.26 15.41
C GLY A 30 -4.24 22.60 14.93
N PRO A 31 -3.44 23.38 14.19
CA PRO A 31 -3.81 24.71 13.70
C PRO A 31 -5.06 24.67 12.83
N ALA A 32 -5.82 25.75 12.89
CA ALA A 32 -7.01 25.93 12.06
C ALA A 32 -6.67 25.86 10.56
N GLY A 33 -7.46 25.08 9.81
CA GLY A 33 -7.27 24.89 8.37
C GLY A 33 -6.20 23.86 7.99
N GLU A 34 -5.56 23.20 8.97
CA GLU A 34 -4.67 22.08 8.74
C GLU A 34 -5.39 20.74 8.84
N GLU A 35 -4.90 19.74 8.08
CA GLU A 35 -5.35 18.35 8.16
C GLU A 35 -4.33 17.45 8.87
N ILE A 36 -3.06 17.81 8.82
CA ILE A 36 -1.96 17.04 9.42
C ILE A 36 -1.09 18.01 10.21
N HIS A 37 -0.88 17.72 11.49
CA HIS A 37 -0.01 18.51 12.35
C HIS A 37 0.88 17.56 13.14
N CYS A 38 2.16 17.52 12.77
CA CYS A 38 3.18 16.72 13.45
C CYS A 38 4.51 17.47 13.49
N ASP A 39 5.40 17.03 14.35
CA ASP A 39 6.78 17.49 14.37
C ASP A 39 7.72 16.58 13.54
N GLU A 40 9.02 16.85 13.58
CA GLU A 40 10.06 16.08 12.91
C GLU A 40 10.15 14.61 13.32
N TRP A 41 9.60 14.24 14.47
CA TRP A 41 9.55 12.88 15.00
C TRP A 41 8.21 12.18 14.73
N GLY A 42 7.30 12.81 14.00
CA GLY A 42 5.97 12.28 13.74
C GLY A 42 5.06 12.24 14.97
N ARG A 43 5.36 13.05 16.00
CA ARG A 43 4.51 13.22 17.18
C ARG A 43 3.32 14.10 16.84
N VAL A 44 2.22 13.89 17.55
CA VAL A 44 0.96 14.63 17.36
C VAL A 44 0.51 15.29 18.66
N LYS A 45 -0.44 16.19 18.55
CA LYS A 45 -1.13 16.80 19.69
C LYS A 45 -2.58 16.35 19.70
N VAL A 46 -3.15 16.23 20.88
CA VAL A 46 -4.51 15.71 21.07
C VAL A 46 -5.31 16.58 22.01
N GLN A 47 -6.62 16.44 21.98
CA GLN A 47 -7.55 16.99 22.96
C GLN A 47 -8.26 15.83 23.67
N PHE A 48 -8.15 15.79 24.99
CA PHE A 48 -8.88 14.81 25.80
C PHE A 48 -10.32 15.26 26.06
N PRO A 49 -11.31 14.35 26.12
CA PRO A 49 -12.71 14.71 26.36
C PRO A 49 -12.98 15.35 27.73
N TRP A 50 -12.15 15.06 28.72
CA TRP A 50 -12.27 15.60 30.07
C TRP A 50 -11.68 17.00 30.22
N ASP A 51 -10.80 17.42 29.28
CA ASP A 51 -10.27 18.77 29.26
C ASP A 51 -11.32 19.74 28.71
N ARG A 52 -12.00 20.40 29.62
CA ARG A 52 -13.14 21.29 29.35
C ARG A 52 -12.70 22.71 28.97
N GLU A 53 -11.44 23.05 29.19
CA GLU A 53 -10.87 24.37 28.89
C GLU A 53 -10.06 24.37 27.58
N GLY A 54 -9.77 23.17 27.04
CA GLY A 54 -9.04 22.99 25.79
C GLY A 54 -9.78 23.61 24.61
N ARG A 55 -9.02 24.20 23.70
CA ARG A 55 -9.55 24.93 22.53
C ARG A 55 -9.57 24.09 21.27
N HIS A 56 -9.16 22.83 21.33
CA HIS A 56 -9.00 21.93 20.18
C HIS A 56 -8.03 22.48 19.13
N ASP A 57 -6.95 23.08 19.58
CA ASP A 57 -5.90 23.71 18.75
C ASP A 57 -4.51 23.09 19.01
N GLU A 58 -3.49 23.67 18.40
CA GLU A 58 -2.10 23.23 18.54
C GLU A 58 -1.51 23.40 19.95
N PHE A 59 -2.23 24.02 20.88
CA PHE A 59 -1.79 24.23 22.26
C PHE A 59 -2.45 23.27 23.27
N SER A 60 -3.34 22.38 22.80
CA SER A 60 -4.12 21.50 23.70
C SER A 60 -3.29 20.52 24.52
N THR A 61 -2.15 20.02 23.99
CA THR A 61 -1.23 19.15 24.74
C THR A 61 0.24 19.39 24.35
N CYS A 62 1.15 18.70 25.04
CA CYS A 62 2.51 18.46 24.57
C CYS A 62 2.50 17.59 23.30
N TRP A 63 3.65 17.45 22.66
CA TRP A 63 3.87 16.50 21.58
C TRP A 63 3.87 15.06 22.10
N ILE A 64 2.98 14.22 21.59
CA ILE A 64 2.80 12.81 21.99
C ILE A 64 3.31 11.89 20.88
N ARG A 65 4.17 10.95 21.24
CA ARG A 65 4.69 9.93 20.31
C ARG A 65 3.56 9.05 19.79
N VAL A 66 3.70 8.60 18.54
CA VAL A 66 2.74 7.70 17.89
C VAL A 66 3.42 6.36 17.63
N ALA A 67 2.88 5.28 18.17
CA ALA A 67 3.31 3.93 17.83
C ALA A 67 3.04 3.63 16.35
N GLN A 68 4.02 3.03 15.68
CA GLN A 68 3.92 2.55 14.31
C GLN A 68 4.11 1.03 14.30
N ASN A 69 3.53 0.35 13.32
CA ASN A 69 3.65 -1.11 13.23
C ASN A 69 5.11 -1.57 12.99
N TRP A 70 5.94 -0.70 12.44
CA TRP A 70 7.34 -0.94 12.15
C TRP A 70 8.10 0.38 12.17
N ALA A 71 9.14 0.50 13.00
CA ALA A 71 9.90 1.73 13.16
C ALA A 71 11.38 1.41 13.31
N GLY A 72 12.19 1.85 12.36
CA GLY A 72 13.64 1.72 12.33
C GLY A 72 14.29 3.09 12.08
N ALA A 73 15.63 3.09 11.90
CA ALA A 73 16.38 4.28 11.55
C ALA A 73 16.25 4.52 10.04
N ASP A 74 15.45 5.51 9.65
CA ASP A 74 15.16 5.90 8.27
C ASP A 74 14.39 4.84 7.44
N TRP A 75 13.75 3.86 8.09
CA TRP A 75 12.92 2.84 7.45
C TRP A 75 11.78 2.37 8.36
N GLY A 76 10.70 1.87 7.79
CA GLY A 76 9.54 1.36 8.54
C GLY A 76 8.20 1.74 7.92
N HIS A 77 7.14 1.65 8.72
CA HIS A 77 5.80 2.08 8.36
C HIS A 77 5.50 3.44 9.00
N MET A 78 5.05 4.39 8.21
CA MET A 78 4.71 5.73 8.70
C MET A 78 3.30 6.13 8.25
N ALA A 79 2.40 6.32 9.23
CA ALA A 79 1.07 6.88 9.00
C ALA A 79 0.70 7.81 10.15
N ILE A 80 0.85 9.11 9.93
CA ILE A 80 0.58 10.14 10.94
C ILE A 80 -0.93 10.27 11.14
N PRO A 81 -1.44 10.22 12.40
CA PRO A 81 -2.83 10.54 12.69
C PRO A 81 -3.17 11.97 12.26
N ARG A 82 -4.31 12.13 11.59
CA ARG A 82 -4.76 13.43 11.10
C ARG A 82 -5.67 14.12 12.10
N ILE A 83 -5.72 15.44 12.04
CA ILE A 83 -6.62 16.27 12.86
C ILE A 83 -8.06 15.76 12.72
N GLY A 84 -8.76 15.62 13.86
CA GLY A 84 -10.11 15.08 13.95
C GLY A 84 -10.20 13.57 14.09
N GLN A 85 -9.11 12.81 13.89
CA GLN A 85 -9.08 11.37 14.14
C GLN A 85 -9.09 11.06 15.63
N GLU A 86 -9.80 9.99 15.99
CA GLU A 86 -9.79 9.44 17.32
C GLU A 86 -8.61 8.51 17.52
N VAL A 87 -7.90 8.69 18.65
CA VAL A 87 -6.72 7.92 19.00
C VAL A 87 -6.86 7.36 20.42
N ILE A 88 -6.19 6.24 20.64
CA ILE A 88 -6.02 5.64 21.96
C ILE A 88 -4.68 6.13 22.51
N VAL A 89 -4.71 6.79 23.66
CA VAL A 89 -3.51 7.26 24.37
C VAL A 89 -3.31 6.38 25.59
N ASP A 90 -2.18 5.75 25.68
CA ASP A 90 -1.71 5.00 26.83
C ASP A 90 -0.60 5.76 27.56
N TYR A 91 -0.22 5.31 28.75
CA TYR A 91 0.75 5.99 29.61
C TYR A 91 1.80 4.98 30.07
N LEU A 92 3.06 5.20 29.73
CA LEU A 92 4.15 4.29 30.11
C LEU A 92 4.26 4.24 31.65
N ASP A 93 4.18 3.04 32.21
CA ASP A 93 4.17 2.79 33.68
C ASP A 93 3.05 3.53 34.42
N GLY A 94 1.99 3.97 33.73
CA GLY A 94 0.94 4.79 34.28
C GLY A 94 1.35 6.23 34.59
N ASP A 95 2.50 6.68 34.13
CA ASP A 95 3.02 8.03 34.35
C ASP A 95 2.33 9.03 33.40
N CYS A 96 1.58 9.98 33.98
CA CYS A 96 0.86 11.01 33.22
C CYS A 96 1.77 11.89 32.36
N ASP A 97 3.06 11.96 32.66
CA ASP A 97 4.04 12.72 31.87
C ASP A 97 4.62 11.92 30.68
N GLN A 98 4.23 10.66 30.52
CA GLN A 98 4.72 9.78 29.46
C GLN A 98 3.59 9.20 28.57
N PRO A 99 2.75 10.06 27.94
CA PRO A 99 1.71 9.60 27.04
C PRO A 99 2.30 9.04 25.72
N ILE A 100 1.62 8.06 25.15
CA ILE A 100 1.91 7.48 23.86
C ILE A 100 0.61 7.12 23.14
N VAL A 101 0.47 7.49 21.87
CA VAL A 101 -0.63 7.02 21.01
C VAL A 101 -0.34 5.58 20.61
N THR A 102 -1.18 4.63 20.98
CA THR A 102 -1.03 3.19 20.72
C THR A 102 -1.99 2.67 19.66
N GLY A 103 -3.06 3.40 19.33
CA GLY A 103 -4.06 2.95 18.38
C GLY A 103 -4.95 4.06 17.85
N ARG A 104 -5.83 3.66 16.94
CA ARG A 104 -6.85 4.51 16.31
C ARG A 104 -8.15 3.74 16.23
N THR A 105 -9.27 4.47 16.33
CA THR A 105 -10.61 3.86 16.21
C THR A 105 -11.47 4.62 15.23
N TYR A 106 -12.42 3.93 14.64
CA TYR A 106 -13.49 4.55 13.89
C TYR A 106 -14.62 4.95 14.83
N ARG A 107 -15.34 6.01 14.47
CA ARG A 107 -16.51 6.48 15.19
C ARG A 107 -17.56 7.05 14.23
N ALA A 108 -18.68 7.52 14.73
CA ALA A 108 -19.77 8.04 13.92
C ALA A 108 -19.37 9.18 12.95
N THR A 109 -18.41 10.01 13.38
CA THR A 109 -17.88 11.13 12.56
C THR A 109 -16.61 10.77 11.78
N ASN A 110 -16.01 9.61 12.02
CA ASN A 110 -14.81 9.12 11.36
C ASN A 110 -15.02 7.64 10.98
N ARG A 111 -15.75 7.44 9.89
CA ARG A 111 -16.24 6.12 9.45
C ARG A 111 -15.18 5.31 8.72
N PRO A 112 -15.31 3.96 8.71
CA PRO A 112 -14.50 3.08 7.87
C PRO A 112 -14.58 3.46 6.38
N PRO A 113 -13.56 3.08 5.58
CA PRO A 113 -13.50 3.36 4.14
C PRO A 113 -14.67 2.81 3.34
N TYR A 114 -15.31 1.75 3.82
CA TYR A 114 -16.46 1.09 3.20
C TYR A 114 -17.62 0.98 4.19
N ALA A 115 -18.84 0.99 3.67
CA ALA A 115 -20.03 0.84 4.49
C ALA A 115 -20.07 -0.56 5.14
N LEU A 116 -20.13 -0.59 6.45
CA LEU A 116 -20.31 -1.82 7.22
C LEU A 116 -21.79 -1.95 7.66
N PRO A 117 -22.32 -3.18 7.74
CA PRO A 117 -21.63 -4.48 7.60
C PRO A 117 -21.52 -5.00 6.17
N ASP A 118 -22.03 -4.32 5.15
CA ASP A 118 -22.21 -4.82 3.78
C ASP A 118 -20.86 -5.22 3.13
N HIS A 119 -19.78 -4.47 3.43
CA HIS A 119 -18.45 -4.70 2.89
C HIS A 119 -17.48 -5.30 3.92
N LYS A 120 -17.97 -6.05 4.91
CA LYS A 120 -17.15 -6.65 5.99
C LYS A 120 -16.06 -7.61 5.52
N ILE A 121 -16.15 -8.08 4.30
CA ILE A 121 -15.24 -9.03 3.66
C ILE A 121 -14.00 -8.35 3.05
N LEU A 122 -14.06 -7.02 2.88
CA LEU A 122 -12.95 -6.24 2.34
C LEU A 122 -11.92 -5.91 3.42
N SER A 123 -10.64 -6.04 3.07
CA SER A 123 -9.51 -5.49 3.81
C SER A 123 -8.84 -4.40 2.99
N THR A 124 -8.56 -3.24 3.59
CA THR A 124 -8.01 -2.11 2.82
C THR A 124 -7.09 -1.21 3.63
N ILE A 125 -6.09 -0.65 2.93
CA ILE A 125 -5.33 0.53 3.35
C ILE A 125 -5.65 1.63 2.35
N LYS A 126 -6.48 2.59 2.77
CA LYS A 126 -6.94 3.70 1.93
C LYS A 126 -6.44 5.03 2.47
N SER A 127 -5.69 5.76 1.64
CA SER A 127 -5.23 7.12 1.96
C SER A 127 -6.31 8.16 1.66
N LYS A 128 -6.02 9.40 1.98
CA LYS A 128 -6.79 10.57 1.57
C LYS A 128 -5.82 11.66 1.10
N GLU A 129 -6.10 12.25 -0.04
CA GLU A 129 -5.35 13.40 -0.55
C GLU A 129 -5.33 14.53 0.48
N TYR A 130 -4.15 15.15 0.68
CA TYR A 130 -4.02 16.31 1.56
C TYR A 130 -4.83 17.48 1.00
N LYS A 131 -5.74 18.02 1.82
CA LYS A 131 -6.69 19.08 1.45
C LYS A 131 -7.52 18.79 0.20
N GLY A 132 -7.64 17.52 -0.19
CA GLY A 132 -8.41 17.05 -1.34
C GLY A 132 -9.33 15.89 -1.01
N SER A 133 -9.89 15.23 -2.03
CA SER A 133 -10.83 14.13 -1.87
C SER A 133 -10.39 12.80 -2.48
N ARG A 134 -9.31 12.82 -3.30
CA ARG A 134 -8.79 11.62 -3.96
C ARG A 134 -8.07 10.70 -2.98
N ALA A 135 -7.87 9.45 -3.37
CA ALA A 135 -7.26 8.42 -2.55
C ALA A 135 -6.27 7.56 -3.34
N ASN A 136 -5.34 6.94 -2.61
CA ASN A 136 -4.66 5.73 -3.05
C ASN A 136 -5.14 4.58 -2.17
N GLU A 137 -5.22 3.38 -2.72
CA GLU A 137 -5.78 2.24 -1.99
C GLU A 137 -5.06 0.94 -2.34
N LEU A 138 -4.68 0.18 -1.31
CA LEU A 138 -4.40 -1.25 -1.40
C LEU A 138 -5.64 -1.98 -0.87
N ARG A 139 -6.31 -2.78 -1.70
CA ARG A 139 -7.53 -3.50 -1.35
C ARG A 139 -7.37 -4.99 -1.58
N ILE A 140 -7.86 -5.77 -0.65
CA ILE A 140 -8.01 -7.22 -0.73
C ILE A 140 -9.50 -7.54 -0.58
N ASP A 141 -10.03 -8.35 -1.48
CA ASP A 141 -11.43 -8.78 -1.50
C ASP A 141 -11.48 -10.31 -1.42
N ASP A 142 -11.96 -10.82 -0.30
CA ASP A 142 -12.02 -12.26 0.01
C ASP A 142 -13.40 -12.85 -0.30
N THR A 143 -14.14 -12.28 -1.27
CA THR A 143 -15.43 -12.82 -1.71
C THR A 143 -15.26 -14.26 -2.21
N THR A 144 -16.08 -15.18 -1.69
CA THR A 144 -16.04 -16.62 -2.04
C THR A 144 -16.08 -16.79 -3.55
N ALA A 145 -15.12 -17.55 -4.09
CA ALA A 145 -14.92 -17.80 -5.52
C ALA A 145 -14.65 -16.53 -6.38
N GLN A 146 -14.41 -15.36 -5.76
CA GLN A 146 -14.17 -14.10 -6.44
C GLN A 146 -13.06 -13.29 -5.77
N ILE A 147 -12.05 -13.98 -5.22
CA ILE A 147 -10.93 -13.31 -4.55
C ILE A 147 -10.19 -12.39 -5.50
N SER A 148 -9.82 -11.22 -5.00
CA SER A 148 -9.06 -10.25 -5.78
C SER A 148 -8.19 -9.34 -4.91
N ALA A 149 -7.13 -8.80 -5.51
CA ALA A 149 -6.31 -7.76 -4.91
C ALA A 149 -6.17 -6.58 -5.88
N ALA A 150 -6.09 -5.37 -5.36
CA ALA A 150 -5.91 -4.17 -6.18
C ALA A 150 -5.01 -3.15 -5.50
N LEU A 151 -4.13 -2.54 -6.30
CA LEU A 151 -3.39 -1.32 -5.94
C LEU A 151 -3.88 -0.22 -6.87
N MET A 152 -4.47 0.82 -6.30
CA MET A 152 -5.20 1.85 -7.05
C MET A 152 -4.76 3.26 -6.67
N SER A 153 -4.86 4.18 -7.63
CA SER A 153 -4.74 5.61 -7.41
C SER A 153 -5.87 6.33 -8.17
N ASP A 154 -6.55 7.25 -7.50
CA ASP A 154 -7.57 8.09 -8.14
C ASP A 154 -6.96 9.08 -9.15
N HIS A 155 -5.63 9.24 -9.15
CA HIS A 155 -4.96 10.02 -10.19
C HIS A 155 -4.91 9.23 -11.49
N GLY A 156 -5.59 9.75 -12.53
CA GLY A 156 -5.70 9.08 -13.83
C GLY A 156 -6.30 7.67 -13.76
N ALA A 157 -7.13 7.38 -12.75
CA ALA A 157 -7.74 6.06 -12.52
C ALA A 157 -6.76 4.89 -12.70
N SER A 158 -5.49 5.10 -12.26
CA SER A 158 -4.41 4.14 -12.41
C SER A 158 -4.59 2.96 -11.47
N ALA A 159 -4.45 1.73 -11.97
CA ALA A 159 -4.66 0.54 -11.16
C ALA A 159 -3.91 -0.69 -11.67
N LEU A 160 -3.50 -1.53 -10.72
CA LEU A 160 -3.16 -2.93 -10.92
C LEU A 160 -4.21 -3.77 -10.20
N HIS A 161 -4.96 -4.57 -10.94
CA HIS A 161 -5.92 -5.54 -10.42
C HIS A 161 -5.44 -6.95 -10.66
N LEU A 162 -5.65 -7.84 -9.70
CA LEU A 162 -5.27 -9.26 -9.75
C LEU A 162 -6.47 -10.13 -9.33
N GLY A 163 -6.67 -11.25 -10.00
CA GLY A 163 -7.64 -12.27 -9.64
C GLY A 163 -8.98 -12.09 -10.36
N TYR A 164 -10.08 -12.14 -9.61
CA TYR A 164 -11.42 -11.96 -10.17
C TYR A 164 -11.73 -10.46 -10.33
N LEU A 165 -11.77 -9.99 -11.58
CA LEU A 165 -11.96 -8.58 -11.87
C LEU A 165 -13.46 -8.21 -11.83
N THR A 166 -13.79 -7.19 -11.06
CA THR A 166 -15.15 -6.64 -10.94
C THR A 166 -15.20 -5.18 -11.31
N HIS A 167 -16.40 -4.67 -11.58
CA HIS A 167 -16.63 -3.23 -11.65
C HIS A 167 -16.37 -2.57 -10.29
N PRO A 168 -15.96 -1.29 -10.24
CA PRO A 168 -15.70 -0.57 -8.99
C PRO A 168 -16.90 -0.59 -8.04
N ARG A 169 -16.65 -0.75 -6.74
CA ARG A 169 -17.67 -0.65 -5.69
C ARG A 169 -18.05 0.82 -5.42
N PRO A 170 -19.27 1.11 -4.91
CA PRO A 170 -20.27 0.17 -4.40
C PRO A 170 -21.14 -0.52 -5.47
N GLU A 171 -21.10 -0.09 -6.70
CA GLU A 171 -21.88 -0.69 -7.79
C GLU A 171 -21.25 -2.00 -8.30
N GLY A 172 -20.12 -2.37 -7.72
CA GLY A 172 -19.31 -3.52 -8.10
C GLY A 172 -19.90 -4.85 -7.70
N GLY A 173 -19.17 -5.90 -8.10
CA GLY A 173 -19.56 -7.29 -7.97
C GLY A 173 -19.97 -7.88 -9.32
N LYS A 174 -20.30 -7.07 -10.32
CA LYS A 174 -20.49 -7.57 -11.70
C LYS A 174 -19.12 -7.96 -12.28
N PRO A 175 -19.01 -9.15 -12.87
CA PRO A 175 -17.77 -9.63 -13.48
C PRO A 175 -17.30 -8.72 -14.62
N ARG A 176 -15.98 -8.52 -14.71
CA ARG A 176 -15.30 -7.94 -15.89
C ARG A 176 -14.34 -8.93 -16.55
N GLY A 177 -13.92 -9.97 -15.81
CA GLY A 177 -12.99 -10.99 -16.28
C GLY A 177 -12.16 -11.57 -15.13
N GLU A 178 -11.16 -12.38 -15.48
CA GLU A 178 -10.25 -13.03 -14.55
C GLU A 178 -8.80 -12.85 -15.02
N GLY A 179 -7.85 -12.80 -14.09
CA GLY A 179 -6.44 -12.64 -14.38
C GLY A 179 -5.84 -11.37 -13.81
N PHE A 180 -5.19 -10.54 -14.61
CA PHE A 180 -4.69 -9.24 -14.18
C PHE A 180 -5.03 -8.14 -15.17
N GLU A 181 -5.14 -6.91 -14.65
CA GLU A 181 -5.30 -5.70 -15.44
C GLU A 181 -4.37 -4.61 -14.89
N LEU A 182 -3.51 -4.07 -15.76
CA LEU A 182 -2.73 -2.86 -15.49
C LEU A 182 -3.27 -1.74 -16.38
N ARG A 183 -3.82 -0.68 -15.79
CA ARG A 183 -4.46 0.41 -16.55
C ARG A 183 -4.15 1.79 -15.97
N THR A 184 -4.28 2.80 -16.83
CA THR A 184 -4.29 4.21 -16.47
C THR A 184 -5.01 5.00 -17.57
N ASP A 185 -5.63 6.13 -17.21
CA ASP A 185 -6.18 7.09 -18.16
C ASP A 185 -5.10 8.10 -18.62
N GLU A 186 -3.88 7.97 -18.09
CA GLU A 186 -2.70 8.77 -18.40
C GLU A 186 -1.69 7.97 -19.26
N HIS A 187 -0.45 8.40 -19.31
CA HIS A 187 0.61 7.71 -20.07
C HIS A 187 1.15 6.50 -19.32
N GLY A 188 1.34 5.38 -20.02
CA GLY A 188 1.97 4.17 -19.52
C GLY A 188 3.35 3.91 -20.12
N ALA A 189 4.27 3.31 -19.36
CA ALA A 189 5.54 2.81 -19.83
C ALA A 189 5.92 1.52 -19.10
N VAL A 190 6.33 0.50 -19.88
CA VAL A 190 6.95 -0.73 -19.36
C VAL A 190 8.38 -0.76 -19.84
N ARG A 191 9.35 -0.79 -18.92
CA ARG A 191 10.79 -0.71 -19.25
C ARG A 191 11.55 -1.74 -18.44
N ALA A 192 12.47 -2.45 -19.10
CA ALA A 192 13.39 -3.38 -18.45
C ALA A 192 14.79 -3.20 -19.05
N ALA A 193 15.81 -3.00 -18.20
CA ALA A 193 17.18 -2.73 -18.65
C ALA A 193 17.84 -3.93 -19.33
N LYS A 194 17.45 -5.16 -18.97
CA LYS A 194 18.05 -6.40 -19.49
C LYS A 194 17.20 -7.14 -20.51
N GLY A 195 15.94 -6.75 -20.69
CA GLY A 195 15.01 -7.38 -21.62
C GLY A 195 13.60 -7.48 -21.06
N LEU A 196 12.62 -7.64 -21.91
CA LEU A 196 11.21 -7.78 -21.60
C LEU A 196 10.63 -8.92 -22.45
N LEU A 197 10.04 -9.91 -21.79
CA LEU A 197 9.28 -10.98 -22.45
C LEU A 197 7.78 -10.73 -22.24
N LEU A 198 7.05 -10.59 -23.34
CA LEU A 198 5.59 -10.64 -23.38
C LEU A 198 5.20 -11.84 -24.23
N SER A 199 4.49 -12.79 -23.66
CA SER A 199 4.16 -14.05 -24.32
C SER A 199 2.72 -14.44 -24.04
N THR A 200 2.08 -15.09 -25.00
CA THR A 200 0.80 -15.80 -24.85
C THR A 200 0.99 -17.29 -24.60
N GLU A 201 2.24 -17.74 -24.56
CA GLU A 201 2.58 -19.14 -24.29
C GLU A 201 2.29 -19.48 -22.82
N GLU A 202 1.64 -20.62 -22.64
CA GLU A 202 1.21 -21.08 -21.33
C GLU A 202 2.40 -21.50 -20.46
N GLN A 203 2.45 -20.95 -19.24
CA GLN A 203 3.34 -21.38 -18.17
C GLN A 203 2.56 -21.53 -16.87
N LEU A 204 1.84 -22.62 -16.71
CA LEU A 204 1.02 -22.84 -15.52
C LEU A 204 1.89 -22.85 -14.25
N ARG A 205 1.47 -22.03 -13.25
CA ARG A 205 2.10 -21.90 -11.93
C ARG A 205 3.59 -21.51 -11.99
N ALA A 206 4.04 -20.86 -13.09
CA ALA A 206 5.42 -20.44 -13.27
C ALA A 206 6.44 -21.57 -13.02
N GLY A 207 6.16 -22.76 -13.60
CA GLY A 207 6.93 -23.99 -13.38
C GLY A 207 8.33 -24.00 -13.99
N THR A 208 8.68 -23.01 -14.82
CA THR A 208 9.98 -22.86 -15.49
C THR A 208 10.65 -21.52 -15.14
N GLY A 209 11.78 -21.21 -15.74
CA GLY A 209 12.43 -19.92 -15.57
C GLY A 209 11.53 -18.76 -16.07
N HIS A 210 11.50 -17.62 -15.39
CA HIS A 210 10.61 -16.49 -15.70
C HIS A 210 10.83 -15.88 -17.10
N LEU A 211 11.98 -16.09 -17.72
CA LEU A 211 12.28 -15.72 -19.10
C LEU A 211 12.40 -16.94 -20.02
N ASP A 212 11.81 -18.09 -19.63
CA ASP A 212 11.78 -19.28 -20.48
C ASP A 212 10.99 -18.98 -21.75
N ARG A 213 11.60 -19.23 -22.87
CA ARG A 213 11.11 -18.99 -24.23
C ARG A 213 11.31 -20.20 -25.12
N GLY A 214 11.53 -21.38 -24.52
CA GLY A 214 11.76 -22.61 -25.28
C GLY A 214 10.71 -22.85 -26.37
N VAL A 215 9.42 -22.64 -26.03
CA VAL A 215 8.30 -22.75 -26.97
C VAL A 215 8.40 -21.71 -28.08
N VAL A 216 8.73 -20.46 -27.78
CA VAL A 216 8.88 -19.39 -28.77
C VAL A 216 10.01 -19.73 -29.75
N VAL A 217 11.14 -20.20 -29.24
CA VAL A 217 12.26 -20.66 -30.09
C VAL A 217 11.85 -21.80 -30.99
N GLN A 218 11.16 -22.82 -30.49
CA GLN A 218 10.65 -23.94 -31.29
C GLN A 218 9.70 -23.49 -32.39
N VAL A 219 8.78 -22.56 -32.12
CA VAL A 219 7.87 -22.02 -33.13
C VAL A 219 8.66 -21.26 -34.24
N LEU A 220 9.65 -20.47 -33.83
CA LEU A 220 10.49 -19.75 -34.81
C LEU A 220 11.35 -20.70 -35.65
N GLU A 221 11.88 -21.76 -35.05
CA GLU A 221 12.64 -22.80 -35.78
C GLU A 221 11.74 -23.55 -36.77
N ALA A 222 10.53 -23.90 -36.36
CA ALA A 222 9.56 -24.53 -37.26
C ALA A 222 9.16 -23.61 -38.42
N ALA A 223 8.91 -22.32 -38.13
CA ALA A 223 8.61 -21.31 -39.16
C ALA A 223 9.78 -21.11 -40.13
N LEU A 224 11.01 -21.04 -39.60
CA LEU A 224 12.22 -20.93 -40.46
C LEU A 224 12.39 -22.17 -41.35
N LYS A 225 12.19 -23.36 -40.82
CA LYS A 225 12.26 -24.61 -41.60
C LYS A 225 11.22 -24.60 -42.72
N LEU A 226 9.97 -24.27 -42.39
CA LEU A 226 8.89 -24.18 -43.38
C LEU A 226 9.21 -23.12 -44.49
N ALA A 227 9.73 -21.96 -44.10
CA ALA A 227 10.10 -20.92 -45.03
C ALA A 227 11.19 -21.38 -46.01
N ARG A 228 12.18 -22.14 -45.53
CA ARG A 228 13.24 -22.73 -46.37
C ARG A 228 12.67 -23.79 -47.32
N GLU A 229 11.87 -24.72 -46.80
CA GLU A 229 11.26 -25.78 -47.63
C GLU A 229 10.36 -25.22 -48.72
N LEU A 230 9.60 -24.16 -48.45
CA LEU A 230 8.79 -23.47 -49.44
C LEU A 230 9.65 -22.71 -50.45
N GLY A 231 10.76 -22.10 -50.03
CA GLY A 231 11.72 -21.42 -50.89
C GLY A 231 12.40 -22.40 -51.86
N ASP A 232 12.83 -23.54 -51.33
CA ASP A 232 13.45 -24.61 -52.16
C ASP A 232 12.44 -25.15 -53.16
N TYR A 233 11.23 -25.44 -52.73
CA TYR A 233 10.14 -25.90 -53.62
C TYR A 233 9.83 -24.87 -54.72
N ALA A 234 9.76 -23.57 -54.38
CA ALA A 234 9.54 -22.51 -55.36
C ALA A 234 10.69 -22.43 -56.37
N GLY A 235 11.95 -22.60 -55.92
CA GLY A 235 13.13 -22.64 -56.78
C GLY A 235 13.10 -23.82 -57.78
N GLU A 236 12.75 -25.00 -57.32
CA GLU A 236 12.61 -26.22 -58.16
C GLU A 236 11.51 -26.05 -59.21
N HIS A 237 10.48 -25.26 -58.96
CA HIS A 237 9.34 -25.02 -59.85
C HIS A 237 9.41 -23.68 -60.60
N GLN A 238 10.61 -23.12 -60.74
CA GLN A 238 10.86 -21.84 -61.46
C GLN A 238 10.16 -20.62 -60.86
N GLY A 239 9.83 -20.67 -59.58
CA GLY A 239 9.32 -19.54 -58.82
C GLY A 239 10.45 -18.66 -58.23
N VAL A 240 10.07 -17.60 -57.55
CA VAL A 240 11.01 -16.73 -56.81
C VAL A 240 11.39 -17.39 -55.50
N GLY A 241 12.69 -17.63 -55.25
CA GLY A 241 13.18 -18.17 -53.96
C GLY A 241 12.89 -17.20 -52.80
N HIS A 242 12.67 -17.76 -51.65
CA HIS A 242 12.41 -17.00 -50.41
C HIS A 242 13.72 -16.69 -49.65
N ASP A 243 13.91 -15.41 -49.25
CA ASP A 243 15.00 -15.05 -48.35
C ASP A 243 14.60 -15.31 -46.89
N ALA A 244 15.23 -16.31 -46.25
CA ALA A 244 15.02 -16.68 -44.86
C ALA A 244 15.94 -15.94 -43.86
N ALA A 245 16.81 -15.03 -44.31
CA ALA A 245 17.77 -14.33 -43.46
C ALA A 245 17.09 -13.52 -42.31
N PRO A 246 15.95 -12.80 -42.54
CA PRO A 246 15.27 -12.08 -41.46
C PRO A 246 14.78 -12.98 -40.35
N GLN A 247 14.25 -14.17 -40.67
CA GLN A 247 13.76 -15.14 -39.68
C GLN A 247 14.92 -15.75 -38.89
N GLN A 248 16.05 -16.00 -39.51
CA GLN A 248 17.24 -16.50 -38.83
C GLN A 248 17.82 -15.46 -37.89
N THR A 249 17.92 -14.21 -38.29
CA THR A 249 18.36 -13.09 -37.42
C THR A 249 17.45 -12.96 -36.17
N LEU A 250 16.14 -13.06 -36.36
CA LEU A 250 15.18 -13.03 -35.26
C LEU A 250 15.36 -14.21 -34.31
N GLN A 251 15.56 -15.42 -34.83
CA GLN A 251 15.81 -16.61 -34.02
C GLN A 251 17.07 -16.51 -33.19
N GLU A 252 18.17 -16.02 -33.76
CA GLU A 252 19.44 -15.81 -33.08
C GLU A 252 19.28 -14.77 -31.98
N ALA A 253 18.63 -13.62 -32.25
CA ALA A 253 18.35 -12.59 -31.28
C ALA A 253 17.50 -13.12 -30.08
N VAL A 254 16.52 -13.97 -30.33
CA VAL A 254 15.69 -14.59 -29.28
C VAL A 254 16.49 -15.58 -28.44
N ARG A 255 17.43 -16.33 -29.02
CA ARG A 255 18.33 -17.21 -28.28
C ARG A 255 19.32 -16.43 -27.41
N ASP A 256 19.90 -15.36 -27.93
CA ASP A 256 20.88 -14.54 -27.22
C ASP A 256 20.31 -13.86 -25.99
N LEU A 257 19.03 -13.50 -25.98
CA LEU A 257 18.33 -13.02 -24.79
C LEU A 257 18.36 -14.02 -23.60
N GLY A 258 18.76 -15.30 -23.82
CA GLY A 258 18.76 -16.39 -22.83
C GLY A 258 19.94 -16.42 -21.88
N HIS A 259 20.95 -15.69 -22.20
CA HIS A 259 22.21 -15.71 -21.46
C HIS A 259 22.46 -14.45 -20.61
N GLY A 260 21.41 -13.63 -20.40
CA GLY A 260 21.46 -12.38 -19.63
C GLY A 260 20.91 -12.49 -18.20
#